data_7ffcf55381ac01f21a6841eb20fcdc8a
#
_entry.id   7ffcf55381ac01f21a6841eb20fcdc8a
#
_cell.length_a   1.000
_cell.length_b   1.000
_cell.length_c   1.000
_cell.angle_alpha   90.00
_cell.angle_beta   90.00
_cell.angle_gamma   90.00
#
_symmetry.space_group_name_H-M   'P 1'
#
loop_
_entity.id
_entity.type
_entity.pdbx_description
1 polymer ?
#
loop_
_entity_poly.entity_id
_entity_poly.type
_entity_poly.pdbx_seq_one_letter_code
_entity_poly.pdbx_strand_id
1 'polypeptide(L)'
;MPAPPTPLMPPRQPSAILFACGLNSVRSPIAAGLLAQMLGRRVYVGSAGVRKGELDPFAVAVMAEIGVDISRHKPLTFEELDELEGLNFDLIVTLSPEAHHRALELTRTSAADVEYWPTADPTDVEGSREQRLDAYRAVRDQLMARIRERFAGPRPGNE
;
A
#
# COMPACT_ATOMS: atom_id res chain seq x y z
N MET A 1 22.46 9.07 41.64
CA MET A 1 22.43 8.02 40.63
C MET A 1 21.45 8.37 39.54
N PRO A 2 21.92 8.42 38.31
CA PRO A 2 20.96 8.67 37.23
C PRO A 2 20.00 7.50 37.09
N ALA A 3 18.79 7.81 36.72
CA ALA A 3 17.79 6.76 36.40
C ALA A 3 18.30 5.94 35.22
N PRO A 4 17.99 4.64 35.17
CA PRO A 4 18.33 3.85 34.00
C PRO A 4 17.63 4.44 32.76
N PRO A 5 18.24 4.36 31.56
CA PRO A 5 17.58 4.83 30.38
C PRO A 5 16.26 4.11 30.16
N THR A 6 15.25 4.84 29.74
CA THR A 6 13.97 4.25 29.38
C THR A 6 14.21 3.27 28.24
N PRO A 7 13.76 2.01 28.36
CA PRO A 7 13.90 1.08 27.26
C PRO A 7 13.24 1.65 26.01
N LEU A 8 13.93 1.52 24.87
CA LEU A 8 13.33 1.91 23.61
C LEU A 8 12.15 1.02 23.35
N MET A 9 10.97 1.63 23.28
CA MET A 9 9.78 0.90 22.88
C MET A 9 9.97 0.51 21.41
N PRO A 10 9.65 -0.72 21.03
CA PRO A 10 9.61 -1.06 19.61
C PRO A 10 8.64 -0.12 18.91
N PRO A 11 8.90 0.27 17.65
CA PRO A 11 7.97 1.11 16.93
C PRO A 11 6.59 0.48 16.96
N ARG A 12 5.58 1.28 17.27
CA ARG A 12 4.21 0.80 17.19
C ARG A 12 3.92 0.35 15.78
N GLN A 13 3.30 -0.80 15.63
CA GLN A 13 2.75 -1.16 14.33
C GLN A 13 1.69 -0.13 13.97
N PRO A 14 1.72 0.38 12.74
CA PRO A 14 0.69 1.32 12.32
C PRO A 14 -0.68 0.66 12.36
N SER A 15 -1.69 1.44 12.72
CA SER A 15 -3.07 0.97 12.78
C SER A 15 -3.89 1.41 11.58
N ALA A 16 -3.44 2.43 10.85
CA ALA A 16 -4.10 2.90 9.64
C ALA A 16 -3.05 3.17 8.58
N ILE A 17 -3.11 2.41 7.49
CA ILE A 17 -2.11 2.43 6.43
C ILE A 17 -2.75 2.80 5.10
N LEU A 18 -2.15 3.74 4.40
CA LEU A 18 -2.57 4.14 3.06
C LEU A 18 -1.50 3.74 2.05
N PHE A 19 -1.90 3.03 1.01
CA PHE A 19 -1.03 2.80 -0.14
C PHE A 19 -1.36 3.79 -1.25
N ALA A 20 -0.35 4.34 -1.89
CA ALA A 20 -0.55 5.36 -2.91
C ALA A 20 0.31 5.11 -4.15
N CYS A 21 -0.28 5.34 -5.31
CA CYS A 21 0.41 5.27 -6.58
C CYS A 21 -0.13 6.38 -7.50
N GLY A 22 0.22 6.36 -8.78
CA GLY A 22 -0.19 7.42 -9.69
C GLY A 22 -1.69 7.50 -9.92
N LEU A 23 -2.31 6.37 -10.30
CA LEU A 23 -3.71 6.34 -10.75
C LEU A 23 -4.65 5.61 -9.81
N ASN A 24 -4.16 4.95 -8.78
CA ASN A 24 -4.97 4.09 -7.91
C ASN A 24 -5.72 2.99 -8.68
N SER A 25 -5.10 2.47 -9.73
CA SER A 25 -5.69 1.49 -10.64
C SER A 25 -5.07 0.11 -10.53
N VAL A 26 -3.79 0.00 -10.18
CA VAL A 26 -3.05 -1.27 -10.16
C VAL A 26 -2.28 -1.46 -8.87
N ARG A 27 -1.18 -0.70 -8.69
CA ARG A 27 -0.21 -0.96 -7.63
C ARG A 27 -0.78 -0.77 -6.23
N SER A 28 -1.41 0.36 -5.97
CA SER A 28 -1.96 0.61 -4.65
C SER A 28 -3.18 -0.23 -4.32
N PRO A 29 -4.10 -0.52 -5.26
CA PRO A 29 -5.18 -1.48 -4.96
C PRO A 29 -4.67 -2.88 -4.66
N ILE A 30 -3.64 -3.34 -5.38
CA ILE A 30 -3.02 -4.64 -5.10
C ILE A 30 -2.44 -4.66 -3.70
N ALA A 31 -1.63 -3.66 -3.35
CA ALA A 31 -1.01 -3.58 -2.03
C ALA A 31 -2.05 -3.52 -0.91
N ALA A 32 -3.07 -2.70 -1.08
CA ALA A 32 -4.13 -2.57 -0.08
C ALA A 32 -4.90 -3.88 0.09
N GLY A 33 -5.21 -4.56 -1.00
CA GLY A 33 -5.88 -5.86 -0.95
C GLY A 33 -5.05 -6.92 -0.23
N LEU A 34 -3.75 -6.95 -0.48
CA LEU A 34 -2.84 -7.90 0.16
C LEU A 34 -2.76 -7.66 1.67
N LEU A 35 -2.60 -6.41 2.09
CA LEU A 35 -2.49 -6.11 3.51
C LEU A 35 -3.79 -6.35 4.24
N ALA A 36 -4.91 -5.98 3.64
CA ALA A 36 -6.23 -6.24 4.23
C ALA A 36 -6.46 -7.74 4.41
N GLN A 37 -6.07 -8.55 3.44
CA GLN A 37 -6.15 -10.01 3.55
C GLN A 37 -5.27 -10.54 4.67
N MET A 38 -4.06 -10.02 4.81
CA MET A 38 -3.07 -10.52 5.77
C MET A 38 -3.41 -10.13 7.21
N LEU A 39 -3.76 -8.87 7.44
CA LEU A 39 -3.97 -8.36 8.79
C LEU A 39 -5.44 -8.29 9.19
N GLY A 40 -6.36 -8.49 8.23
CA GLY A 40 -7.76 -8.53 8.49
C GLY A 40 -8.27 -7.26 9.16
N ARG A 41 -8.92 -7.43 10.31
CA ARG A 41 -9.56 -6.32 11.03
C ARG A 41 -8.63 -5.57 11.99
N ARG A 42 -7.36 -5.97 12.05
CA ARG A 42 -6.41 -5.36 12.99
C ARG A 42 -5.99 -3.96 12.57
N VAL A 43 -6.07 -3.67 11.27
CA VAL A 43 -5.64 -2.39 10.71
C VAL A 43 -6.70 -1.86 9.76
N TYR A 44 -6.73 -0.57 9.62
CA TYR A 44 -7.50 0.08 8.58
C TYR A 44 -6.58 0.30 7.39
N VAL A 45 -7.00 -0.14 6.22
CA VAL A 45 -6.20 -0.06 5.00
C VAL A 45 -6.96 0.70 3.94
N GLY A 46 -6.32 1.70 3.35
CA GLY A 46 -6.88 2.44 2.24
C GLY A 46 -5.89 2.53 1.10
N SER A 47 -6.35 3.06 -0.02
CA SER A 47 -5.49 3.37 -1.16
C SER A 47 -6.00 4.61 -1.87
N ALA A 48 -5.06 5.33 -2.52
CA ALA A 48 -5.36 6.55 -3.24
C ALA A 48 -4.35 6.77 -4.36
N GLY A 49 -4.67 7.69 -5.26
CA GLY A 49 -3.76 8.08 -6.33
C GLY A 49 -3.58 9.58 -6.37
N VAL A 50 -2.56 10.01 -7.10
CA VAL A 50 -2.38 11.43 -7.41
C VAL A 50 -3.48 11.89 -8.36
N ARG A 51 -3.76 11.03 -9.34
CA ARG A 51 -4.89 11.14 -10.26
C ARG A 51 -5.67 9.84 -10.13
N LYS A 52 -6.86 9.77 -10.67
CA LYS A 52 -7.56 8.49 -10.68
C LYS A 52 -7.74 7.99 -12.11
N GLY A 53 -7.48 6.69 -12.28
CA GLY A 53 -7.82 5.99 -13.50
C GLY A 53 -9.00 5.09 -13.23
N GLU A 54 -9.16 4.08 -14.06
CA GLU A 54 -10.12 3.01 -13.85
C GLU A 54 -9.41 1.80 -13.25
N LEU A 55 -10.11 1.02 -12.46
CA LEU A 55 -9.54 -0.21 -11.91
C LEU A 55 -9.16 -1.15 -13.05
N ASP A 56 -7.92 -1.59 -13.05
CA ASP A 56 -7.36 -2.39 -14.13
C ASP A 56 -7.85 -3.83 -14.02
N PRO A 57 -8.49 -4.38 -15.07
CA PRO A 57 -8.96 -5.77 -15.04
C PRO A 57 -7.85 -6.80 -14.84
N PHE A 58 -6.62 -6.52 -15.30
CA PHE A 58 -5.49 -7.43 -15.07
C PHE A 58 -5.10 -7.48 -13.60
N ALA A 59 -5.19 -6.34 -12.91
CA ALA A 59 -4.95 -6.32 -11.48
C ALA A 59 -5.98 -7.16 -10.74
N VAL A 60 -7.25 -7.04 -11.12
CA VAL A 60 -8.32 -7.86 -10.55
C VAL A 60 -8.06 -9.35 -10.81
N ALA A 61 -7.64 -9.69 -12.03
CA ALA A 61 -7.41 -11.09 -12.41
C ALA A 61 -6.26 -11.73 -11.62
N VAL A 62 -5.12 -11.04 -11.49
CA VAL A 62 -3.98 -11.62 -10.78
C VAL A 62 -4.22 -11.71 -9.28
N MET A 63 -5.05 -10.84 -8.72
CA MET A 63 -5.43 -10.93 -7.32
C MET A 63 -6.42 -12.07 -7.09
N ALA A 64 -7.32 -12.29 -8.03
CA ALA A 64 -8.24 -13.44 -7.96
C ALA A 64 -7.48 -14.77 -7.96
N GLU A 65 -6.35 -14.85 -8.65
CA GLU A 65 -5.51 -16.06 -8.66
C GLU A 65 -5.09 -16.49 -7.27
N ILE A 66 -4.96 -15.57 -6.34
CA ILE A 66 -4.56 -15.86 -4.97
C ILE A 66 -5.71 -15.70 -3.97
N GLY A 67 -6.94 -15.64 -4.47
CA GLY A 67 -8.13 -15.60 -3.64
C GLY A 67 -8.45 -14.24 -3.02
N VAL A 68 -7.89 -13.16 -3.57
CA VAL A 68 -8.15 -11.80 -3.08
C VAL A 68 -9.01 -11.06 -4.10
N ASP A 69 -10.17 -10.61 -3.68
CA ASP A 69 -11.10 -9.90 -4.55
C ASP A 69 -10.96 -8.39 -4.38
N ILE A 70 -10.44 -7.71 -5.40
CA ILE A 70 -10.37 -6.24 -5.42
C ILE A 70 -11.33 -5.65 -6.44
N SER A 71 -12.27 -6.44 -6.98
CA SER A 71 -13.15 -6.01 -8.07
C SER A 71 -14.07 -4.85 -7.69
N ARG A 72 -14.30 -4.64 -6.40
CA ARG A 72 -15.17 -3.56 -5.92
C ARG A 72 -14.42 -2.27 -5.58
N HIS A 73 -13.12 -2.28 -5.71
CA HIS A 73 -12.31 -1.10 -5.44
C HIS A 73 -12.67 0.03 -6.42
N LYS A 74 -12.89 1.22 -5.87
CA LYS A 74 -13.14 2.43 -6.67
C LYS A 74 -11.93 3.34 -6.57
N PRO A 75 -11.24 3.62 -7.68
CA PRO A 75 -10.10 4.54 -7.63
C PRO A 75 -10.50 5.91 -7.09
N LEU A 76 -9.65 6.44 -6.22
CA LEU A 76 -9.83 7.75 -5.59
C LEU A 76 -8.52 8.51 -5.64
N THR A 77 -8.62 9.84 -5.72
CA THR A 77 -7.45 10.69 -5.48
C THR A 77 -7.27 10.91 -3.98
N PHE A 78 -6.09 11.40 -3.59
CA PHE A 78 -5.86 11.81 -2.20
C PHE A 78 -6.93 12.82 -1.74
N GLU A 79 -7.25 13.77 -2.60
CA GLU A 79 -8.22 14.83 -2.28
C GLU A 79 -9.62 14.26 -2.07
N GLU A 80 -10.03 13.34 -2.93
CA GLU A 80 -11.34 12.68 -2.78
C GLU A 80 -11.41 11.85 -1.51
N LEU A 81 -10.33 11.14 -1.19
CA LEU A 81 -10.27 10.36 0.04
C LEU A 81 -10.35 11.26 1.27
N ASP A 82 -9.65 12.40 1.23
CA ASP A 82 -9.67 13.38 2.30
C ASP A 82 -11.09 13.92 2.53
N GLU A 83 -11.81 14.21 1.46
CA GLU A 83 -13.19 14.68 1.56
C GLU A 83 -14.15 13.63 2.12
N LEU A 84 -13.94 12.36 1.75
CA LEU A 84 -14.84 11.29 2.16
C LEU A 84 -14.64 10.84 3.59
N GLU A 85 -13.40 10.71 4.04
CA GLU A 85 -13.13 10.14 5.35
C GLU A 85 -11.95 10.77 6.08
N GLY A 86 -11.28 11.74 5.45
CA GLY A 86 -10.10 12.37 6.03
C GLY A 86 -8.83 11.53 5.81
N LEU A 87 -7.68 12.20 5.83
CA LEU A 87 -6.39 11.54 5.69
C LEU A 87 -5.82 11.23 7.08
N ASN A 88 -6.50 10.37 7.81
CA ASN A 88 -6.14 10.01 9.19
C ASN A 88 -5.36 8.71 9.25
N PHE A 89 -4.30 8.64 8.44
CA PHE A 89 -3.42 7.48 8.39
C PHE A 89 -2.16 7.77 9.20
N ASP A 90 -1.64 6.76 9.88
CA ASP A 90 -0.37 6.89 10.59
C ASP A 90 0.83 6.42 9.76
N LEU A 91 0.58 5.70 8.67
CA LEU A 91 1.62 5.32 7.71
C LEU A 91 1.06 5.45 6.29
N ILE A 92 1.81 6.15 5.44
CA ILE A 92 1.52 6.22 4.01
C ILE A 92 2.67 5.55 3.26
N VAL A 93 2.38 4.50 2.52
CA VAL A 93 3.35 3.79 1.70
C VAL A 93 3.14 4.20 0.26
N THR A 94 4.15 4.85 -0.33
CA THR A 94 4.08 5.34 -1.69
C THR A 94 4.82 4.39 -2.63
N LEU A 95 4.23 4.11 -3.78
CA LEU A 95 4.71 3.08 -4.71
C LEU A 95 5.26 3.67 -5.99
N SER A 96 5.13 4.97 -6.18
CA SER A 96 5.66 5.68 -7.35
C SER A 96 6.29 7.00 -6.92
N PRO A 97 7.23 7.55 -7.72
CA PRO A 97 7.82 8.85 -7.38
C PRO A 97 6.78 9.97 -7.26
N GLU A 98 5.80 9.98 -8.15
CA GLU A 98 4.74 11.00 -8.17
C GLU A 98 3.92 10.94 -6.87
N ALA A 99 3.52 9.73 -6.47
CA ALA A 99 2.76 9.56 -5.24
C ALA A 99 3.58 9.93 -4.01
N HIS A 100 4.88 9.61 -4.03
CA HIS A 100 5.77 9.93 -2.92
C HIS A 100 5.88 11.45 -2.74
N HIS A 101 6.11 12.16 -3.83
CA HIS A 101 6.21 13.61 -3.81
C HIS A 101 4.92 14.24 -3.24
N ARG A 102 3.77 13.75 -3.72
CA ARG A 102 2.47 14.28 -3.27
C ARG A 102 2.22 13.98 -1.79
N ALA A 103 2.57 12.77 -1.34
CA ALA A 103 2.41 12.39 0.06
C ALA A 103 3.26 13.27 0.99
N LEU A 104 4.49 13.58 0.60
CA LEU A 104 5.35 14.45 1.39
C LEU A 104 4.77 15.85 1.51
N GLU A 105 4.14 16.38 0.45
CA GLU A 105 3.49 17.69 0.53
C GLU A 105 2.29 17.65 1.48
N LEU A 106 1.47 16.62 1.41
CA LEU A 106 0.25 16.51 2.20
C LEU A 106 0.51 16.23 3.67
N THR A 107 1.67 15.68 4.00
CA THR A 107 1.98 15.29 5.38
C THR A 107 2.89 16.26 6.12
N ARG A 108 3.15 17.44 5.56
CA ARG A 108 4.02 18.44 6.20
C ARG A 108 3.60 18.79 7.61
N THR A 109 2.30 18.81 7.87
CA THR A 109 1.75 19.20 9.18
C THR A 109 1.05 18.04 9.87
N SER A 110 1.25 16.83 9.39
CA SER A 110 0.60 15.65 9.91
C SER A 110 1.61 14.78 10.66
N ALA A 111 1.11 13.92 11.52
CA ALA A 111 1.95 12.96 12.25
C ALA A 111 2.17 11.66 11.47
N ALA A 112 1.71 11.58 10.24
CA ALA A 112 1.86 10.38 9.43
C ALA A 112 3.31 10.19 9.00
N ASP A 113 3.80 8.96 9.08
CA ASP A 113 5.08 8.57 8.49
C ASP A 113 4.86 8.22 7.01
N VAL A 114 5.88 8.46 6.20
CA VAL A 114 5.83 8.12 4.78
C VAL A 114 7.00 7.20 4.46
N GLU A 115 6.69 6.05 3.86
CA GLU A 115 7.70 5.12 3.35
C GLU A 115 7.57 5.04 1.84
N TYR A 116 8.69 5.01 1.14
CA TYR A 116 8.72 4.90 -0.30
C TYR A 116 9.16 3.50 -0.71
N TRP A 117 8.27 2.78 -1.39
CA TRP A 117 8.54 1.44 -1.94
C TRP A 117 8.46 1.52 -3.47
N PRO A 118 9.55 1.89 -4.15
CA PRO A 118 9.52 2.00 -5.61
C PRO A 118 9.05 0.69 -6.24
N THR A 119 7.99 0.77 -7.03
CA THR A 119 7.35 -0.40 -7.63
C THR A 119 7.13 -0.14 -9.11
N ALA A 120 7.59 -1.04 -9.97
CA ALA A 120 7.41 -0.91 -11.40
C ALA A 120 5.93 -0.85 -11.77
N ASP A 121 5.61 -0.09 -12.79
CA ASP A 121 4.27 -0.02 -13.33
C ASP A 121 4.10 -1.14 -14.37
N PRO A 122 3.29 -2.17 -14.11
CA PRO A 122 3.15 -3.28 -15.04
C PRO A 122 2.41 -2.90 -16.32
N THR A 123 1.72 -1.76 -16.34
CA THR A 123 1.03 -1.30 -17.55
C THR A 123 2.01 -0.88 -18.65
N ASP A 124 3.28 -0.65 -18.31
CA ASP A 124 4.30 -0.27 -19.29
C ASP A 124 4.82 -1.48 -20.09
N VAL A 125 4.51 -2.69 -19.66
CA VAL A 125 5.01 -3.90 -20.32
C VAL A 125 4.18 -4.19 -21.57
N GLU A 126 4.86 -4.38 -22.68
CA GLU A 126 4.24 -4.76 -23.95
C GLU A 126 4.41 -6.26 -24.18
N GLY A 127 3.64 -6.80 -25.12
CA GLY A 127 3.73 -8.19 -25.49
C GLY A 127 2.37 -8.87 -25.50
N SER A 128 2.39 -10.21 -25.43
CA SER A 128 1.16 -11.00 -25.40
C SER A 128 0.40 -10.75 -24.11
N ARG A 129 -0.86 -11.19 -24.11
CA ARG A 129 -1.68 -11.13 -22.90
C ARG A 129 -1.00 -11.83 -21.73
N GLU A 130 -0.43 -13.02 -21.95
CA GLU A 130 0.27 -13.75 -20.87
C GLU A 130 1.52 -13.03 -20.38
N GLN A 131 2.29 -12.47 -21.30
CA GLN A 131 3.46 -11.69 -20.90
C GLN A 131 3.07 -10.48 -20.07
N ARG A 132 1.99 -9.82 -20.43
CA ARG A 132 1.47 -8.68 -19.68
C ARG A 132 0.95 -9.12 -18.31
N LEU A 133 0.19 -10.21 -18.24
CA LEU A 133 -0.28 -10.75 -16.96
C LEU A 133 0.89 -11.15 -16.05
N ASP A 134 1.96 -11.70 -16.62
CA ASP A 134 3.14 -12.05 -15.85
C ASP A 134 3.78 -10.82 -15.19
N ALA A 135 3.75 -9.67 -15.86
CA ALA A 135 4.23 -8.43 -15.26
C ALA A 135 3.39 -8.01 -14.04
N TYR A 136 2.08 -8.19 -14.12
CA TYR A 136 1.19 -7.91 -12.99
C TYR A 136 1.42 -8.90 -11.85
N ARG A 137 1.63 -10.18 -12.17
CA ARG A 137 1.96 -11.20 -11.16
C ARG A 137 3.26 -10.88 -10.45
N ALA A 138 4.27 -10.39 -11.19
CA ALA A 138 5.55 -10.01 -10.60
C ALA A 138 5.38 -8.85 -9.61
N VAL A 139 4.59 -7.85 -9.97
CA VAL A 139 4.29 -6.73 -9.07
C VAL A 139 3.55 -7.22 -7.83
N ARG A 140 2.53 -8.04 -8.01
CA ARG A 140 1.78 -8.64 -6.90
C ARG A 140 2.72 -9.37 -5.93
N ASP A 141 3.58 -10.23 -6.47
CA ASP A 141 4.45 -11.07 -5.65
C ASP A 141 5.53 -10.23 -4.96
N GLN A 142 6.05 -9.22 -5.61
CA GLN A 142 7.01 -8.29 -5.03
C GLN A 142 6.37 -7.52 -3.86
N LEU A 143 5.17 -7.01 -4.06
CA LEU A 143 4.44 -6.30 -3.01
C LEU A 143 4.10 -7.22 -1.84
N MET A 144 3.72 -8.47 -2.14
CA MET A 144 3.43 -9.44 -1.10
C MET A 144 4.65 -9.71 -0.22
N ALA A 145 5.81 -9.89 -0.82
CA ALA A 145 7.05 -10.11 -0.07
C ALA A 145 7.38 -8.88 0.80
N ARG A 146 7.22 -7.69 0.24
CA ARG A 146 7.52 -6.46 0.95
C ARG A 146 6.58 -6.25 2.14
N ILE A 147 5.29 -6.51 1.93
CA ILE A 147 4.28 -6.40 2.97
C ILE A 147 4.54 -7.40 4.09
N ARG A 148 4.87 -8.64 3.76
CA ARG A 148 5.21 -9.64 4.76
C ARG A 148 6.42 -9.23 5.59
N GLU A 149 7.44 -8.73 4.93
CA GLU A 149 8.64 -8.27 5.63
C GLU A 149 8.33 -7.13 6.58
N ARG A 150 7.51 -6.17 6.15
CA ARG A 150 7.21 -4.97 6.93
C ARG A 150 6.23 -5.20 8.07
N PHE A 151 5.20 -6.02 7.85
CA PHE A 151 4.07 -6.13 8.77
C PHE A 151 3.94 -7.47 9.47
N ALA A 152 4.56 -8.52 8.96
CA ALA A 152 4.49 -9.85 9.55
C ALA A 152 5.88 -10.31 10.04
N GLY A 153 6.69 -9.37 10.50
CA GLY A 153 7.99 -9.68 11.08
C GLY A 153 7.89 -10.54 12.34
N PRO A 154 9.02 -10.89 12.95
CA PRO A 154 8.99 -11.80 14.10
C PRO A 154 8.07 -11.27 15.18
N ARG A 155 7.20 -12.13 15.67
CA ARG A 155 6.27 -11.78 16.74
C ARG A 155 7.02 -11.81 18.06
N PRO A 156 6.82 -10.82 18.94
CA PRO A 156 7.39 -10.87 20.27
C PRO A 156 6.95 -12.17 20.98
N GLY A 157 7.91 -12.83 21.61
CA GLY A 157 7.64 -14.08 22.32
C GLY A 157 7.61 -15.32 21.46
N ASN A 158 7.92 -15.19 20.19
CA ASN A 158 7.89 -16.30 19.24
C ASN A 158 9.26 -16.59 18.67
N GLU A 159 10.25 -16.38 19.45
CA GLU A 159 11.66 -16.56 19.11
C GLU A 159 12.08 -18.00 19.23
#